data_794dfb36f06c04d405ccee443607e08e
#
_entry.id   794dfb36f06c04d405ccee443607e08e
#
_cell.length_a   1.000
_cell.length_b   1.000
_cell.length_c   1.000
_cell.angle_alpha   90.00
_cell.angle_beta   90.00
_cell.angle_gamma   90.00
#
_symmetry.space_group_name_H-M   'P 1'
#
loop_
_entity.id
_entity.type
_entity.pdbx_description
1 polymer ?
#
loop_
_entity_poly.entity_id
_entity_poly.type
_entity_poly.pdbx_seq_one_letter_code
_entity_poly.pdbx_strand_id
1 'polypeptide(L)'
;SNLYMKQQFKVRIGEEMSERNEIGRGVRQGCPLSPTLFNIYLEDLVKNCFQNMGGVIVGGRRIKCIRFADDMALLAEEEMILRDMLLELNDSCEQYGMKINANKTKTMVIGRKVKKVNLRILNEAVEQVDSFKYLGCTISSNMSCCQEVKRRIAMAKEAFNRKRSIFCGPLEKELRKRLVKCFVWSVALYGAETWTLRRSEEKRIEAFEMWIWRRMERVKWTDRIRNEAVLERVGEERMMLKLIRKRKRNWLGHWLRRNCLLKDALEGMVNGRRVRGRRRYQMIDDIKIYGSYEETKRKAENRK
;
A
#
# COMPACT_ATOMS: atom_id res chain seq x y z
N SER A 1 -3.98 20.89 -30.27
CA SER A 1 -3.52 21.34 -28.93
C SER A 1 -4.53 22.16 -28.12
N ASN A 2 -5.80 22.29 -28.56
CA ASN A 2 -6.81 23.08 -27.86
C ASN A 2 -7.59 22.31 -26.76
N LEU A 3 -7.20 21.09 -26.44
CA LEU A 3 -7.94 20.20 -25.55
C LEU A 3 -8.09 20.75 -24.11
N TYR A 4 -7.12 21.54 -23.67
CA TYR A 4 -7.05 22.14 -22.35
C TYR A 4 -7.21 23.66 -22.35
N MET A 5 -7.28 24.30 -23.50
CA MET A 5 -7.49 25.73 -23.61
C MET A 5 -8.98 26.08 -23.68
N LYS A 6 -9.41 27.11 -22.94
CA LYS A 6 -10.82 27.61 -22.92
C LYS A 6 -11.84 26.55 -22.53
N GLN A 7 -11.49 25.69 -21.55
CA GLN A 7 -12.44 24.70 -21.04
C GLN A 7 -13.55 25.39 -20.26
N GLN A 8 -14.78 24.90 -20.47
CA GLN A 8 -15.95 25.39 -19.77
C GLN A 8 -16.67 24.23 -19.09
N PHE A 9 -17.31 24.52 -17.96
CA PHE A 9 -18.15 23.55 -17.26
C PHE A 9 -19.51 24.16 -16.92
N LYS A 10 -20.48 23.29 -16.71
CA LYS A 10 -21.80 23.60 -16.14
C LYS A 10 -22.09 22.65 -15.01
N VAL A 11 -22.75 23.11 -13.99
CA VAL A 11 -23.23 22.30 -12.88
C VAL A 11 -24.67 21.92 -13.15
N ARG A 12 -25.01 20.64 -13.03
CA ARG A 12 -26.38 20.15 -13.14
C ARG A 12 -26.89 19.72 -11.77
N ILE A 13 -28.04 20.27 -11.38
CA ILE A 13 -28.76 19.92 -10.16
C ILE A 13 -30.19 19.54 -10.57
N GLY A 14 -30.47 18.24 -10.58
CA GLY A 14 -31.73 17.73 -11.12
C GLY A 14 -31.88 18.02 -12.62
N GLU A 15 -32.88 18.81 -13.01
CA GLU A 15 -33.13 19.24 -14.40
C GLU A 15 -32.53 20.62 -14.71
N GLU A 16 -32.12 21.38 -13.71
CA GLU A 16 -31.53 22.69 -13.87
C GLU A 16 -30.05 22.64 -14.20
N MET A 17 -29.60 23.56 -15.06
CA MET A 17 -28.19 23.72 -15.47
C MET A 17 -27.72 25.14 -15.14
N SER A 18 -26.53 25.24 -14.52
CA SER A 18 -25.89 26.55 -14.32
C SER A 18 -25.48 27.21 -15.65
N GLU A 19 -25.12 28.48 -15.57
CA GLU A 19 -24.40 29.16 -16.65
C GLU A 19 -23.03 28.48 -16.91
N ARG A 20 -22.43 28.81 -18.05
CA ARG A 20 -21.09 28.33 -18.41
C ARG A 20 -20.05 29.09 -17.61
N ASN A 21 -19.16 28.35 -16.95
CA ASN A 21 -18.00 28.87 -16.24
C ASN A 21 -16.72 28.35 -16.87
N GLU A 22 -15.68 29.17 -16.94
CA GLU A 22 -14.38 28.78 -17.50
C GLU A 22 -13.54 28.07 -16.46
N ILE A 23 -12.79 27.03 -16.91
CA ILE A 23 -11.79 26.33 -16.10
C ILE A 23 -10.42 26.92 -16.42
N GLY A 24 -9.92 27.75 -15.53
CA GLY A 24 -8.61 28.39 -15.71
C GLY A 24 -7.43 27.56 -15.20
N ARG A 25 -7.66 26.47 -14.46
CA ARG A 25 -6.61 25.67 -13.81
C ARG A 25 -6.96 24.17 -13.77
N GLY A 26 -5.91 23.35 -13.70
CA GLY A 26 -6.02 21.92 -13.48
C GLY A 26 -6.15 21.12 -14.76
N VAL A 27 -6.24 19.81 -14.58
CA VAL A 27 -6.37 18.84 -15.66
C VAL A 27 -7.74 18.15 -15.59
N ARG A 28 -8.27 17.76 -16.75
CA ARG A 28 -9.62 17.19 -16.84
C ARG A 28 -9.68 15.80 -16.21
N GLN A 29 -10.58 15.61 -15.25
CA GLN A 29 -10.81 14.31 -14.62
C GLN A 29 -11.38 13.31 -15.65
N GLY A 30 -10.77 12.12 -15.74
CA GLY A 30 -11.15 11.08 -16.71
C GLY A 30 -10.47 11.20 -18.09
N CYS A 31 -9.66 12.24 -18.35
CA CYS A 31 -8.88 12.33 -19.59
C CYS A 31 -7.61 11.45 -19.48
N PRO A 32 -7.30 10.61 -20.48
CA PRO A 32 -6.10 9.75 -20.46
C PRO A 32 -4.77 10.52 -20.37
N LEU A 33 -4.71 11.76 -20.84
CA LEU A 33 -3.52 12.62 -20.78
C LEU A 33 -3.31 13.30 -19.43
N SER A 34 -4.39 13.50 -18.66
CA SER A 34 -4.35 14.23 -17.39
C SER A 34 -3.31 13.70 -16.39
N PRO A 35 -3.21 12.38 -16.14
CA PRO A 35 -2.21 11.85 -15.21
C PRO A 35 -0.77 12.13 -15.66
N THR A 36 -0.51 12.04 -16.96
CA THR A 36 0.82 12.29 -17.52
C THR A 36 1.21 13.77 -17.38
N LEU A 37 0.30 14.69 -17.74
CA LEU A 37 0.52 16.13 -17.62
C LEU A 37 0.73 16.54 -16.15
N PHE A 38 -0.07 16.00 -15.25
CA PHE A 38 0.08 16.25 -13.82
C PHE A 38 1.42 15.74 -13.27
N ASN A 39 1.84 14.54 -13.69
CA ASN A 39 3.12 13.98 -13.28
C ASN A 39 4.30 14.81 -13.80
N ILE A 40 4.26 15.32 -15.04
CA ILE A 40 5.29 16.21 -15.59
C ILE A 40 5.37 17.50 -14.77
N TYR A 41 4.21 18.08 -14.44
CA TYR A 41 4.12 19.30 -13.63
C TYR A 41 4.73 19.12 -12.23
N LEU A 42 4.38 18.02 -11.56
CA LEU A 42 4.95 17.69 -10.25
C LEU A 42 6.43 17.32 -10.31
N GLU A 43 6.89 16.68 -11.40
CA GLU A 43 8.30 16.35 -11.57
C GLU A 43 9.16 17.59 -11.64
N ASP A 44 8.71 18.62 -12.36
CA ASP A 44 9.40 19.90 -12.46
C ASP A 44 9.49 20.60 -11.10
N LEU A 45 8.38 20.67 -10.37
CA LEU A 45 8.35 21.20 -9.00
C LEU A 45 9.37 20.48 -8.09
N VAL A 46 9.37 19.16 -8.06
CA VAL A 46 10.19 18.39 -7.11
C VAL A 46 11.66 18.34 -7.51
N LYS A 47 11.99 18.44 -8.81
CA LYS A 47 13.40 18.58 -9.24
C LYS A 47 14.06 19.83 -8.67
N ASN A 48 13.32 20.89 -8.56
CA ASN A 48 13.81 22.16 -8.04
C ASN A 48 13.83 22.22 -6.51
N CYS A 49 12.89 21.47 -5.86
CA CYS A 49 12.92 21.23 -4.41
C CYS A 49 14.08 20.30 -4.03
N PHE A 50 14.58 20.42 -2.86
CA PHE A 50 15.46 19.45 -2.18
C PHE A 50 16.83 19.23 -2.85
N GLN A 51 17.36 20.12 -3.69
CA GLN A 51 18.60 19.86 -4.43
C GLN A 51 19.75 19.39 -3.52
N ASN A 52 19.89 19.97 -2.32
CA ASN A 52 20.96 19.64 -1.37
C ASN A 52 20.45 19.17 0.00
N MET A 53 19.17 18.84 0.14
CA MET A 53 18.55 18.54 1.42
C MET A 53 18.12 17.09 1.56
N GLY A 54 18.10 16.60 2.78
CA GLY A 54 17.36 15.46 3.29
C GLY A 54 17.64 14.12 2.65
N GLY A 55 16.74 13.20 2.94
CA GLY A 55 16.73 11.87 2.40
C GLY A 55 17.42 10.82 3.26
N VAL A 56 17.12 9.57 2.97
CA VAL A 56 17.71 8.37 3.56
C VAL A 56 18.56 7.69 2.50
N ILE A 57 19.77 7.28 2.86
CA ILE A 57 20.67 6.58 1.94
C ILE A 57 20.38 5.09 1.97
N VAL A 58 20.03 4.52 0.82
CA VAL A 58 19.78 3.10 0.65
C VAL A 58 20.55 2.61 -0.57
N GLY A 59 21.45 1.64 -0.39
CA GLY A 59 22.25 1.10 -1.49
C GLY A 59 23.07 2.17 -2.22
N GLY A 60 23.56 3.19 -1.52
CA GLY A 60 24.32 4.32 -2.09
C GLY A 60 23.45 5.40 -2.76
N ARG A 61 22.15 5.19 -2.89
CA ARG A 61 21.22 6.19 -3.42
C ARG A 61 20.52 6.96 -2.32
N ARG A 62 20.43 8.26 -2.46
CA ARG A 62 19.69 9.13 -1.53
C ARG A 62 18.24 9.25 -1.96
N ILE A 63 17.33 8.79 -1.11
CA ILE A 63 15.88 8.84 -1.32
C ILE A 63 15.31 9.94 -0.44
N LYS A 64 14.81 11.00 -1.05
CA LYS A 64 14.27 12.20 -0.38
C LYS A 64 12.75 12.13 -0.23
N CYS A 65 12.09 11.66 -1.29
CA CYS A 65 10.63 11.54 -1.32
C CYS A 65 10.20 10.31 -2.13
N ILE A 66 9.02 9.80 -1.80
CA ILE A 66 8.30 8.78 -2.56
C ILE A 66 6.98 9.41 -2.97
N ARG A 67 6.62 9.29 -4.26
CA ARG A 67 5.44 9.97 -4.82
C ARG A 67 4.55 9.01 -5.59
N PHE A 68 3.27 9.27 -5.49
CA PHE A 68 2.26 8.65 -6.32
C PHE A 68 1.15 9.67 -6.59
N ALA A 69 1.12 10.22 -7.80
CA ALA A 69 0.28 11.37 -8.15
C ALA A 69 0.50 12.54 -7.15
N ASP A 70 -0.56 13.01 -6.51
CA ASP A 70 -0.55 14.07 -5.48
C ASP A 70 -0.10 13.60 -4.09
N ASP A 71 -0.12 12.28 -3.83
CA ASP A 71 0.36 11.73 -2.57
C ASP A 71 1.89 11.69 -2.52
N MET A 72 2.48 12.38 -1.53
CA MET A 72 3.92 12.46 -1.35
C MET A 72 4.31 12.06 0.08
N ALA A 73 5.37 11.26 0.21
CA ALA A 73 6.01 10.94 1.48
C ALA A 73 7.44 11.49 1.47
N LEU A 74 7.74 12.44 2.34
CA LEU A 74 9.09 12.97 2.56
C LEU A 74 9.84 12.05 3.53
N LEU A 75 11.13 11.87 3.30
CA LEU A 75 12.00 11.02 4.11
C LEU A 75 13.20 11.82 4.59
N ALA A 76 13.46 11.79 5.90
CA ALA A 76 14.64 12.38 6.51
C ALA A 76 15.09 11.57 7.73
N GLU A 77 16.37 11.65 8.06
CA GLU A 77 16.93 11.00 9.25
C GLU A 77 16.76 11.85 10.51
N GLU A 78 16.62 13.18 10.35
CA GLU A 78 16.51 14.16 11.43
C GLU A 78 15.29 15.07 11.29
N GLU A 79 14.76 15.53 12.42
CA GLU A 79 13.60 16.42 12.49
C GLU A 79 13.85 17.75 11.79
N MET A 80 15.03 18.37 12.02
CA MET A 80 15.37 19.66 11.42
C MET A 80 15.38 19.57 9.90
N ILE A 81 16.00 18.54 9.37
CA ILE A 81 16.06 18.30 7.91
C ILE A 81 14.63 18.11 7.35
N LEU A 82 13.79 17.35 8.03
CA LEU A 82 12.39 17.15 7.59
C LEU A 82 11.59 18.45 7.61
N ARG A 83 11.85 19.32 8.61
CA ARG A 83 11.24 20.65 8.70
C ARG A 83 11.63 21.52 7.52
N ASP A 84 12.94 21.59 7.23
CA ASP A 84 13.46 22.39 6.13
C ASP A 84 12.93 21.91 4.78
N MET A 85 12.87 20.58 4.57
CA MET A 85 12.24 19.98 3.39
C MET A 85 10.76 20.34 3.26
N LEU A 86 10.04 20.41 4.37
CA LEU A 86 8.61 20.73 4.38
C LEU A 86 8.36 22.20 4.04
N LEU A 87 9.21 23.09 4.54
CA LEU A 87 9.17 24.53 4.22
C LEU A 87 9.45 24.75 2.73
N GLU A 88 10.53 24.19 2.24
CA GLU A 88 10.92 24.28 0.82
C GLU A 88 9.83 23.73 -0.11
N LEU A 89 9.21 22.61 0.26
CA LEU A 89 8.08 22.06 -0.49
C LEU A 89 6.88 22.99 -0.47
N ASN A 90 6.58 23.63 0.68
CA ASN A 90 5.47 24.58 0.78
C ASN A 90 5.68 25.77 -0.15
N ASP A 91 6.85 26.38 -0.08
CA ASP A 91 7.20 27.55 -0.90
C ASP A 91 7.18 27.24 -2.40
N SER A 92 7.71 26.07 -2.77
CA SER A 92 7.63 25.58 -4.14
C SER A 92 6.19 25.31 -4.59
N CYS A 93 5.36 24.70 -3.72
CA CYS A 93 3.95 24.50 -4.03
C CYS A 93 3.22 25.83 -4.27
N GLU A 94 3.49 26.85 -3.49
CA GLU A 94 2.90 28.20 -3.68
C GLU A 94 3.28 28.81 -5.02
N GLN A 95 4.55 28.73 -5.42
CA GLN A 95 5.02 29.18 -6.73
C GLN A 95 4.30 28.49 -7.89
N TYR A 96 3.98 27.20 -7.71
CA TYR A 96 3.23 26.40 -8.69
C TYR A 96 1.69 26.50 -8.50
N GLY A 97 1.20 27.41 -7.67
CA GLY A 97 -0.24 27.60 -7.41
C GLY A 97 -0.92 26.40 -6.77
N MET A 98 -0.18 25.58 -6.04
CA MET A 98 -0.67 24.44 -5.27
C MET A 98 -0.60 24.73 -3.77
N LYS A 99 -1.35 23.96 -2.98
CA LYS A 99 -1.32 24.07 -1.51
C LYS A 99 -1.19 22.70 -0.88
N ILE A 100 -0.36 22.59 0.14
CA ILE A 100 -0.27 21.39 0.97
C ILE A 100 -1.51 21.35 1.89
N ASN A 101 -2.17 20.19 1.93
CA ASN A 101 -3.31 20.00 2.84
C ASN A 101 -2.79 19.59 4.22
N ALA A 102 -2.65 20.57 5.13
CA ALA A 102 -2.13 20.36 6.48
C ALA A 102 -2.96 19.34 7.28
N ASN A 103 -4.29 19.35 7.15
CA ASN A 103 -5.18 18.44 7.87
C ASN A 103 -4.98 16.96 7.46
N LYS A 104 -4.62 16.70 6.20
CA LYS A 104 -4.32 15.36 5.69
C LYS A 104 -2.86 14.97 5.86
N THR A 105 -1.98 15.95 6.03
CA THR A 105 -0.53 15.71 6.22
C THR A 105 -0.30 15.23 7.64
N LYS A 106 0.48 14.15 7.76
CA LYS A 106 0.85 13.55 9.05
C LYS A 106 2.35 13.30 9.09
N THR A 107 2.91 13.30 10.27
CA THR A 107 4.29 12.87 10.49
C THR A 107 4.33 11.56 11.25
N MET A 108 5.32 10.71 10.95
CA MET A 108 5.52 9.44 11.63
C MET A 108 7.00 9.17 11.84
N VAL A 109 7.37 8.85 13.07
CA VAL A 109 8.73 8.45 13.42
C VAL A 109 8.85 6.94 13.36
N ILE A 110 9.75 6.44 12.52
CA ILE A 110 10.05 5.01 12.39
C ILE A 110 11.33 4.71 13.14
N GLY A 111 11.23 3.97 14.24
CA GLY A 111 12.39 3.65 15.07
C GLY A 111 12.07 2.84 16.32
N ARG A 112 13.12 2.55 17.11
CA ARG A 112 12.96 1.84 18.39
C ARG A 112 12.42 2.74 19.49
N LYS A 113 12.83 4.01 19.49
CA LYS A 113 12.36 5.03 20.42
C LYS A 113 11.58 6.05 19.61
N VAL A 114 10.29 6.14 19.84
CA VAL A 114 9.45 7.17 19.23
C VAL A 114 9.79 8.48 19.94
N LYS A 115 10.39 9.41 19.21
CA LYS A 115 10.60 10.79 19.67
C LYS A 115 9.37 11.60 19.27
N LYS A 116 9.01 12.56 20.10
CA LYS A 116 8.00 13.56 19.75
C LYS A 116 8.65 14.57 18.79
N VAL A 117 8.02 14.78 17.65
CA VAL A 117 8.45 15.67 16.59
C VAL A 117 7.41 16.78 16.44
N ASN A 118 7.87 18.03 16.37
CA ASN A 118 7.01 19.20 16.23
C ASN A 118 7.23 19.85 14.86
N LEU A 119 6.44 19.44 13.89
CA LEU A 119 6.43 20.05 12.56
C LEU A 119 5.24 20.98 12.40
N ARG A 120 5.42 22.02 11.59
CA ARG A 120 4.36 22.96 11.21
C ARG A 120 4.40 23.19 9.70
N ILE A 121 3.23 23.37 9.11
CA ILE A 121 3.04 23.89 7.76
C ILE A 121 2.40 25.24 7.94
N LEU A 122 3.12 26.32 7.61
CA LEU A 122 2.72 27.67 7.97
C LEU A 122 2.47 27.76 9.49
N ASN A 123 1.23 28.06 9.89
CA ASN A 123 0.84 28.16 11.29
C ASN A 123 0.15 26.90 11.84
N GLU A 124 -0.12 25.88 11.01
CA GLU A 124 -0.84 24.68 11.40
C GLU A 124 0.16 23.58 11.84
N ALA A 125 -0.11 22.98 13.01
CA ALA A 125 0.71 21.87 13.51
C ALA A 125 0.41 20.58 12.74
N VAL A 126 1.47 19.87 12.32
CA VAL A 126 1.36 18.56 11.68
C VAL A 126 1.22 17.50 12.76
N GLU A 127 0.13 16.75 12.73
CA GLU A 127 -0.11 15.69 13.70
C GLU A 127 0.88 14.54 13.55
N GLN A 128 1.49 14.13 14.66
CA GLN A 128 2.31 12.91 14.71
C GLN A 128 1.43 11.71 14.98
N VAL A 129 1.57 10.66 14.16
CA VAL A 129 0.77 9.44 14.24
C VAL A 129 1.64 8.19 14.34
N ASP A 130 1.11 7.14 14.99
CA ASP A 130 1.76 5.82 15.08
C ASP A 130 1.42 4.91 13.89
N SER A 131 0.41 5.26 13.13
CA SER A 131 0.03 4.55 11.90
C SER A 131 -0.61 5.50 10.91
N PHE A 132 -0.34 5.27 9.63
CA PHE A 132 -0.86 6.08 8.53
C PHE A 132 -1.32 5.20 7.38
N LYS A 133 -2.43 5.58 6.76
CA LYS A 133 -2.93 4.90 5.56
C LYS A 133 -2.35 5.56 4.31
N TYR A 134 -1.40 4.87 3.66
CA TYR A 134 -0.77 5.32 2.43
C TYR A 134 -1.08 4.36 1.28
N LEU A 135 -1.57 4.86 0.16
CA LEU A 135 -1.96 4.09 -1.03
C LEU A 135 -2.83 2.87 -0.70
N GLY A 136 -3.76 3.04 0.21
CA GLY A 136 -4.66 1.98 0.63
C GLY A 136 -4.08 0.95 1.61
N CYS A 137 -2.79 1.01 1.97
CA CYS A 137 -2.14 0.17 2.98
C CYS A 137 -1.89 0.95 4.27
N THR A 138 -1.96 0.29 5.42
CA THR A 138 -1.61 0.88 6.71
C THR A 138 -0.15 0.62 7.02
N ILE A 139 0.62 1.70 7.15
CA ILE A 139 2.01 1.69 7.61
C ILE A 139 2.00 2.05 9.09
N SER A 140 2.74 1.32 9.91
CA SER A 140 2.87 1.59 11.35
C SER A 140 4.32 1.94 11.73
N SER A 141 4.49 2.80 12.74
CA SER A 141 5.78 3.28 13.24
C SER A 141 6.74 2.14 13.65
N ASN A 142 6.18 1.03 14.11
CA ASN A 142 6.94 -0.17 14.47
C ASN A 142 7.20 -1.12 13.29
N MET A 143 6.79 -0.76 12.06
CA MET A 143 6.94 -1.55 10.83
C MET A 143 6.31 -2.95 10.91
N SER A 144 5.27 -3.14 11.72
CA SER A 144 4.52 -4.40 11.83
C SER A 144 3.35 -4.45 10.87
N CYS A 145 3.19 -5.54 10.14
CA CYS A 145 2.04 -5.77 9.27
C CYS A 145 0.77 -6.22 10.01
N CYS A 146 0.84 -6.38 11.33
CA CYS A 146 -0.27 -6.94 12.13
C CYS A 146 -1.56 -6.12 12.00
N GLN A 147 -1.47 -4.80 12.07
CA GLN A 147 -2.64 -3.91 11.94
C GLN A 147 -3.23 -4.00 10.52
N GLU A 148 -2.38 -3.99 9.49
CA GLU A 148 -2.84 -4.10 8.10
C GLU A 148 -3.52 -5.45 7.84
N VAL A 149 -2.94 -6.57 8.28
CA VAL A 149 -3.56 -7.90 8.14
C VAL A 149 -4.94 -7.95 8.83
N LYS A 150 -5.04 -7.42 10.06
CA LYS A 150 -6.33 -7.34 10.78
C LYS A 150 -7.36 -6.51 10.00
N ARG A 151 -6.96 -5.34 9.54
CA ARG A 151 -7.81 -4.42 8.78
C ARG A 151 -8.31 -5.07 7.48
N ARG A 152 -7.42 -5.72 6.73
CA ARG A 152 -7.77 -6.42 5.48
C ARG A 152 -8.75 -7.56 5.72
N ILE A 153 -8.53 -8.35 6.76
CA ILE A 153 -9.47 -9.42 7.15
C ILE A 153 -10.84 -8.84 7.51
N ALA A 154 -10.89 -7.72 8.25
CA ALA A 154 -12.16 -7.07 8.59
C ALA A 154 -12.90 -6.57 7.34
N MET A 155 -12.21 -5.86 6.44
CA MET A 155 -12.78 -5.39 5.17
C MET A 155 -13.27 -6.54 4.28
N ALA A 156 -12.51 -7.64 4.23
CA ALA A 156 -12.88 -8.81 3.45
C ALA A 156 -14.09 -9.54 4.04
N LYS A 157 -14.21 -9.59 5.37
CA LYS A 157 -15.42 -10.09 6.05
C LYS A 157 -16.64 -9.23 5.73
N GLU A 158 -16.47 -7.92 5.71
CA GLU A 158 -17.53 -7.00 5.33
C GLU A 158 -17.94 -7.20 3.85
N ALA A 159 -16.96 -7.31 2.93
CA ALA A 159 -17.23 -7.61 1.53
C ALA A 159 -17.98 -8.94 1.34
N PHE A 160 -17.65 -9.97 2.12
CA PHE A 160 -18.38 -11.23 2.15
C PHE A 160 -19.82 -11.03 2.63
N ASN A 161 -20.02 -10.31 3.73
CA ASN A 161 -21.34 -10.11 4.31
C ASN A 161 -22.26 -9.30 3.38
N ARG A 162 -21.74 -8.28 2.69
CA ARG A 162 -22.50 -7.50 1.69
C ARG A 162 -23.01 -8.36 0.52
N LYS A 163 -22.31 -9.44 0.19
CA LYS A 163 -22.65 -10.33 -0.94
C LYS A 163 -23.02 -11.75 -0.46
N ARG A 164 -23.45 -11.89 0.79
CA ARG A 164 -23.73 -13.18 1.40
C ARG A 164 -24.79 -13.98 0.65
N SER A 165 -25.81 -13.31 0.12
CA SER A 165 -26.88 -13.97 -0.67
C SER A 165 -26.32 -14.68 -1.91
N ILE A 166 -25.28 -14.12 -2.53
CA ILE A 166 -24.61 -14.71 -3.69
C ILE A 166 -23.73 -15.90 -3.25
N PHE A 167 -22.90 -15.72 -2.22
CA PHE A 167 -21.94 -16.74 -1.79
C PHE A 167 -22.59 -17.94 -1.10
N CYS A 168 -23.73 -17.72 -0.43
CA CYS A 168 -24.49 -18.77 0.25
C CYS A 168 -25.79 -19.12 -0.50
N GLY A 169 -26.02 -18.59 -1.71
CA GLY A 169 -27.23 -18.79 -2.52
C GLY A 169 -27.24 -20.10 -3.29
N PRO A 170 -28.21 -20.27 -4.21
CA PRO A 170 -28.41 -21.49 -4.98
C PRO A 170 -27.45 -21.66 -6.17
N LEU A 171 -26.48 -20.75 -6.33
CA LEU A 171 -25.49 -20.84 -7.40
C LEU A 171 -24.63 -22.10 -7.29
N GLU A 172 -24.16 -22.60 -8.41
CA GLU A 172 -23.21 -23.69 -8.49
C GLU A 172 -21.99 -23.45 -7.58
N LYS A 173 -21.51 -24.49 -6.90
CA LYS A 173 -20.44 -24.40 -5.92
C LYS A 173 -19.16 -23.82 -6.51
N GLU A 174 -18.76 -24.25 -7.71
CA GLU A 174 -17.56 -23.76 -8.37
C GLU A 174 -17.67 -22.25 -8.70
N LEU A 175 -18.82 -21.80 -9.13
CA LEU A 175 -19.07 -20.38 -9.38
C LEU A 175 -18.99 -19.57 -8.08
N ARG A 176 -19.62 -20.06 -6.98
CA ARG A 176 -19.51 -19.40 -5.66
C ARG A 176 -18.07 -19.28 -5.20
N LYS A 177 -17.24 -20.32 -5.34
CA LYS A 177 -15.81 -20.29 -5.01
C LYS A 177 -15.06 -19.23 -5.82
N ARG A 178 -15.29 -19.17 -7.13
CA ARG A 178 -14.68 -18.15 -8.02
C ARG A 178 -15.08 -16.73 -7.60
N LEU A 179 -16.35 -16.51 -7.31
CA LEU A 179 -16.85 -15.20 -6.84
C LEU A 179 -16.25 -14.81 -5.48
N VAL A 180 -16.11 -15.75 -4.53
CA VAL A 180 -15.42 -15.51 -3.26
C VAL A 180 -13.96 -15.11 -3.50
N LYS A 181 -13.24 -15.85 -4.35
CA LYS A 181 -11.85 -15.51 -4.68
C LYS A 181 -11.74 -14.14 -5.36
N CYS A 182 -12.68 -13.78 -6.21
CA CYS A 182 -12.72 -12.50 -6.92
C CYS A 182 -13.03 -11.33 -5.98
N PHE A 183 -14.09 -11.41 -5.16
CA PHE A 183 -14.60 -10.29 -4.40
C PHE A 183 -14.10 -10.20 -2.96
N VAL A 184 -13.70 -11.32 -2.36
CA VAL A 184 -13.29 -11.38 -0.95
C VAL A 184 -11.78 -11.51 -0.83
N TRP A 185 -11.16 -12.45 -1.56
CA TRP A 185 -9.71 -12.62 -1.50
C TRP A 185 -8.96 -11.44 -2.09
N SER A 186 -9.47 -10.79 -3.14
CA SER A 186 -8.87 -9.58 -3.70
C SER A 186 -8.77 -8.46 -2.66
N VAL A 187 -9.78 -8.30 -1.82
CA VAL A 187 -9.76 -7.34 -0.70
C VAL A 187 -8.79 -7.77 0.39
N ALA A 188 -8.84 -9.05 0.80
CA ALA A 188 -7.99 -9.59 1.85
C ALA A 188 -6.50 -9.54 1.49
N LEU A 189 -6.16 -9.79 0.24
CA LEU A 189 -4.78 -9.97 -0.23
C LEU A 189 -4.21 -8.74 -0.95
N TYR A 190 -4.84 -7.59 -0.83
CA TYR A 190 -4.31 -6.36 -1.41
C TYR A 190 -3.00 -5.95 -0.72
N GLY A 191 -1.92 -5.79 -1.49
CA GLY A 191 -0.60 -5.44 -0.98
C GLY A 191 0.09 -6.54 -0.17
N ALA A 192 -0.45 -7.78 -0.19
CA ALA A 192 0.09 -8.90 0.58
C ALA A 192 1.51 -9.30 0.16
N GLU A 193 1.94 -8.90 -1.01
CA GLU A 193 3.29 -9.12 -1.55
C GLU A 193 4.38 -8.50 -0.66
N THR A 194 4.06 -7.40 0.03
CA THR A 194 4.99 -6.66 0.89
C THR A 194 4.93 -7.07 2.36
N TRP A 195 3.98 -7.92 2.75
CA TRP A 195 3.80 -8.27 4.16
C TRP A 195 4.95 -9.10 4.71
N THR A 196 5.37 -8.77 5.91
CA THR A 196 6.26 -9.60 6.72
C THR A 196 5.41 -10.38 7.71
N LEU A 197 5.00 -11.60 7.32
CA LEU A 197 4.09 -12.41 8.11
C LEU A 197 4.81 -13.16 9.22
N ARG A 198 4.41 -12.94 10.46
CA ARG A 198 4.80 -13.77 11.59
C ARG A 198 3.79 -14.92 11.74
N ARG A 199 4.13 -15.93 12.49
CA ARG A 199 3.26 -17.09 12.72
C ARG A 199 1.86 -16.73 13.26
N SER A 200 1.76 -15.62 14.00
CA SER A 200 0.47 -15.11 14.49
C SER A 200 -0.43 -14.58 13.37
N GLU A 201 0.16 -13.87 12.39
CA GLU A 201 -0.56 -13.37 11.23
C GLU A 201 -0.92 -14.50 10.26
N GLU A 202 -0.03 -15.48 10.07
CA GLU A 202 -0.33 -16.66 9.28
C GLU A 202 -1.54 -17.42 9.83
N LYS A 203 -1.55 -17.71 11.15
CA LYS A 203 -2.71 -18.34 11.81
C LYS A 203 -4.00 -17.55 11.63
N ARG A 204 -3.93 -16.20 11.64
CA ARG A 204 -5.12 -15.34 11.41
C ARG A 204 -5.65 -15.47 9.98
N ILE A 205 -4.75 -15.53 9.00
CA ILE A 205 -5.10 -15.70 7.59
C ILE A 205 -5.72 -17.08 7.36
N GLU A 206 -5.13 -18.13 7.94
CA GLU A 206 -5.68 -19.50 7.87
C GLU A 206 -7.07 -19.59 8.53
N ALA A 207 -7.22 -18.98 9.70
CA ALA A 207 -8.52 -18.94 10.38
C ALA A 207 -9.57 -18.15 9.56
N PHE A 208 -9.15 -17.07 8.89
CA PHE A 208 -10.01 -16.31 8.00
C PHE A 208 -10.43 -17.12 6.77
N GLU A 209 -9.52 -17.86 6.15
CA GLU A 209 -9.84 -18.75 5.03
C GLU A 209 -10.90 -19.79 5.43
N MET A 210 -10.74 -20.42 6.59
CA MET A 210 -11.73 -21.36 7.11
C MET A 210 -13.06 -20.69 7.47
N TRP A 211 -13.02 -19.43 7.97
CA TRP A 211 -14.22 -18.64 8.24
C TRP A 211 -15.06 -18.43 6.97
N ILE A 212 -14.41 -18.18 5.83
CA ILE A 212 -15.08 -18.02 4.52
C ILE A 212 -15.77 -19.31 4.13
N TRP A 213 -15.04 -20.44 4.10
CA TRP A 213 -15.55 -21.70 3.62
C TRP A 213 -16.69 -22.25 4.50
N ARG A 214 -16.56 -22.12 5.82
CA ARG A 214 -17.64 -22.47 6.76
C ARG A 214 -18.90 -21.66 6.48
N ARG A 215 -18.80 -20.36 6.24
CA ARG A 215 -19.95 -19.50 5.95
C ARG A 215 -20.57 -19.79 4.59
N MET A 216 -19.76 -20.06 3.58
CA MET A 216 -20.24 -20.44 2.26
C MET A 216 -21.03 -21.74 2.29
N GLU A 217 -20.58 -22.73 3.07
CA GLU A 217 -21.28 -24.02 3.27
C GLU A 217 -22.29 -23.99 4.42
N ARG A 218 -22.57 -22.82 5.01
CA ARG A 218 -23.53 -22.62 6.10
C ARG A 218 -23.24 -23.47 7.36
N VAL A 219 -21.99 -23.89 7.54
CA VAL A 219 -21.57 -24.68 8.72
C VAL A 219 -21.55 -23.79 9.95
N LYS A 220 -22.34 -24.15 10.97
CA LYS A 220 -22.40 -23.49 12.28
C LYS A 220 -21.29 -24.01 13.19
N TRP A 221 -20.93 -23.23 14.21
CA TRP A 221 -19.96 -23.67 15.20
C TRP A 221 -20.50 -24.86 16.06
N THR A 222 -21.80 -24.92 16.22
CA THR A 222 -22.52 -26.02 16.92
C THR A 222 -22.39 -27.35 16.22
N ASP A 223 -22.16 -27.38 14.91
CA ASP A 223 -22.09 -28.59 14.09
C ASP A 223 -20.84 -29.41 14.37
N ARG A 224 -19.84 -28.84 15.08
CA ARG A 224 -18.57 -29.47 15.49
C ARG A 224 -17.81 -30.14 14.34
N ILE A 225 -18.01 -29.68 13.09
CA ILE A 225 -17.36 -30.24 11.89
C ILE A 225 -15.90 -29.79 11.86
N ARG A 226 -14.97 -30.72 11.65
CA ARG A 226 -13.52 -30.42 11.52
C ARG A 226 -13.23 -29.62 10.25
N ASN A 227 -12.12 -28.86 10.25
CA ASN A 227 -11.74 -28.03 9.11
C ASN A 227 -11.47 -28.86 7.85
N GLU A 228 -10.89 -30.03 8.00
CA GLU A 228 -10.57 -30.97 6.91
C GLU A 228 -11.87 -31.39 6.21
N ALA A 229 -12.89 -31.76 6.94
CA ALA A 229 -14.21 -32.12 6.40
C ALA A 229 -14.91 -30.94 5.71
N VAL A 230 -14.69 -29.71 6.19
CA VAL A 230 -15.21 -28.50 5.50
C VAL A 230 -14.49 -28.29 4.18
N LEU A 231 -13.15 -28.44 4.14
CA LEU A 231 -12.36 -28.32 2.93
C LEU A 231 -12.72 -29.38 1.89
N GLU A 232 -12.91 -30.61 2.32
CA GLU A 232 -13.39 -31.70 1.47
C GLU A 232 -14.77 -31.40 0.86
N ARG A 233 -15.72 -30.92 1.67
CA ARG A 233 -17.05 -30.48 1.19
C ARG A 233 -16.96 -29.37 0.15
N VAL A 234 -16.06 -28.42 0.36
CA VAL A 234 -15.84 -27.30 -0.58
C VAL A 234 -15.08 -27.75 -1.81
N GLY A 235 -14.30 -28.84 -1.72
CA GLY A 235 -13.35 -29.27 -2.76
C GLY A 235 -12.19 -28.28 -2.90
N GLU A 236 -11.63 -27.83 -1.77
CA GLU A 236 -10.50 -26.87 -1.74
C GLU A 236 -9.45 -27.33 -0.72
N GLU A 237 -8.25 -26.82 -0.92
CA GLU A 237 -7.17 -26.90 0.08
C GLU A 237 -6.97 -25.52 0.74
N ARG A 238 -6.13 -25.48 1.78
CA ARG A 238 -5.65 -24.21 2.34
C ARG A 238 -4.70 -23.53 1.37
N MET A 239 -5.21 -22.56 0.63
CA MET A 239 -4.49 -21.94 -0.49
C MET A 239 -4.05 -20.50 -0.23
N MET A 240 -4.66 -19.81 0.75
CA MET A 240 -4.45 -18.36 0.90
C MET A 240 -3.00 -18.01 1.22
N LEU A 241 -2.34 -18.71 2.15
CA LEU A 241 -0.92 -18.50 2.45
C LEU A 241 -0.01 -18.95 1.29
N LYS A 242 -0.35 -20.06 0.62
CA LYS A 242 0.39 -20.51 -0.57
C LYS A 242 0.35 -19.44 -1.67
N LEU A 243 -0.82 -18.80 -1.86
CA LEU A 243 -1.02 -17.74 -2.84
C LEU A 243 -0.25 -16.47 -2.48
N ILE A 244 -0.24 -16.04 -1.21
CA ILE A 244 0.56 -14.90 -0.75
C ILE A 244 2.04 -15.13 -1.06
N ARG A 245 2.58 -16.31 -0.69
CA ARG A 245 3.98 -16.66 -0.94
C ARG A 245 4.29 -16.71 -2.44
N LYS A 246 3.39 -17.25 -3.27
CA LYS A 246 3.52 -17.26 -4.74
C LYS A 246 3.55 -15.84 -5.30
N ARG A 247 2.60 -14.98 -4.90
CA ARG A 247 2.56 -13.57 -5.33
C ARG A 247 3.83 -12.83 -4.92
N LYS A 248 4.28 -12.99 -3.68
CA LYS A 248 5.51 -12.38 -3.19
C LYS A 248 6.73 -12.81 -4.01
N ARG A 249 6.88 -14.12 -4.32
CA ARG A 249 7.97 -14.59 -5.18
C ARG A 249 7.93 -13.98 -6.58
N ASN A 250 6.76 -13.95 -7.20
CA ASN A 250 6.58 -13.36 -8.52
C ASN A 250 6.92 -11.86 -8.51
N TRP A 251 6.46 -11.14 -7.48
CA TRP A 251 6.72 -9.73 -7.28
C TRP A 251 8.22 -9.46 -7.08
N LEU A 252 8.89 -10.20 -6.20
CA LEU A 252 10.34 -10.11 -6.01
C LEU A 252 11.10 -10.42 -7.30
N GLY A 253 10.75 -11.50 -7.99
CA GLY A 253 11.39 -11.86 -9.26
C GLY A 253 11.24 -10.78 -10.32
N HIS A 254 10.10 -10.08 -10.35
CA HIS A 254 9.89 -8.96 -11.26
C HIS A 254 10.85 -7.80 -10.98
N TRP A 255 11.07 -7.45 -9.71
CA TRP A 255 11.91 -6.32 -9.33
C TRP A 255 13.41 -6.63 -9.34
N LEU A 256 13.81 -7.85 -8.96
CA LEU A 256 15.21 -8.26 -9.00
C LEU A 256 15.81 -8.25 -10.42
N ARG A 257 14.98 -8.48 -11.42
CA ARG A 257 15.39 -8.39 -12.84
C ARG A 257 15.53 -6.96 -13.37
N ARG A 258 15.11 -5.94 -12.62
CA ARG A 258 15.14 -4.54 -13.03
C ARG A 258 16.17 -3.76 -12.24
N ASN A 259 16.85 -2.82 -12.88
CA ASN A 259 17.66 -1.85 -12.17
C ASN A 259 16.75 -0.70 -11.70
N CYS A 260 16.27 -0.77 -10.47
CA CYS A 260 15.30 0.19 -9.92
C CYS A 260 15.47 0.36 -8.41
N LEU A 261 14.93 1.46 -7.90
CA LEU A 261 14.96 1.81 -6.48
C LEU A 261 14.52 0.68 -5.54
N LEU A 262 13.53 -0.11 -5.94
CA LEU A 262 13.05 -1.20 -5.10
C LEU A 262 14.05 -2.35 -4.97
N LYS A 263 14.84 -2.63 -6.03
CA LYS A 263 15.98 -3.56 -5.95
C LYS A 263 17.03 -3.04 -4.98
N ASP A 264 17.37 -1.75 -5.08
CA ASP A 264 18.31 -1.10 -4.15
C ASP A 264 17.78 -1.17 -2.71
N ALA A 265 16.48 -0.98 -2.49
CA ALA A 265 15.87 -1.08 -1.17
C ALA A 265 15.88 -2.53 -0.61
N LEU A 266 15.82 -3.53 -1.47
CA LEU A 266 15.84 -4.95 -1.07
C LEU A 266 17.26 -5.47 -0.80
N GLU A 267 18.23 -5.08 -1.62
CA GLU A 267 19.61 -5.57 -1.59
C GLU A 267 20.58 -4.57 -0.96
N GLY A 268 20.22 -3.29 -0.96
CA GLY A 268 21.06 -2.21 -0.46
C GLY A 268 21.25 -2.23 1.06
N MET A 269 22.39 -1.74 1.49
CA MET A 269 22.68 -1.52 2.91
C MET A 269 22.21 -0.13 3.32
N VAL A 270 21.54 -0.05 4.46
CA VAL A 270 21.22 1.20 5.13
C VAL A 270 22.34 1.53 6.11
N ASN A 271 22.74 2.80 6.19
CA ASN A 271 23.75 3.25 7.13
C ASN A 271 23.32 2.95 8.58
N GLY A 272 24.28 2.51 9.40
CA GLY A 272 24.05 2.25 10.81
C GLY A 272 24.69 0.93 11.27
N ARG A 273 24.92 0.83 12.59
CA ARG A 273 25.42 -0.40 13.22
C ARG A 273 24.28 -1.30 13.64
N ARG A 274 24.42 -2.60 13.41
CA ARG A 274 23.49 -3.59 13.96
C ARG A 274 23.54 -3.54 15.49
N VAL A 275 22.38 -3.32 16.10
CA VAL A 275 22.27 -3.36 17.55
C VAL A 275 22.25 -4.81 18.02
N ARG A 276 22.88 -5.09 19.17
CA ARG A 276 22.91 -6.40 19.84
C ARG A 276 21.47 -6.91 20.08
N GLY A 277 21.22 -8.17 19.76
CA GLY A 277 19.94 -8.82 19.99
C GLY A 277 19.46 -9.67 18.81
N ARG A 278 18.30 -10.33 18.99
CA ARG A 278 17.70 -11.20 17.96
C ARG A 278 17.36 -10.36 16.72
N ARG A 279 17.77 -10.85 15.53
CA ARG A 279 17.45 -10.25 14.23
C ARG A 279 15.94 -10.12 14.07
N ARG A 280 15.47 -8.97 13.58
CA ARG A 280 14.07 -8.82 13.16
C ARG A 280 13.77 -9.74 11.97
N TYR A 281 12.59 -10.34 11.97
CA TYR A 281 12.10 -11.10 10.84
C TYR A 281 11.88 -10.15 9.66
N GLN A 282 12.48 -10.46 8.53
CA GLN A 282 12.46 -9.63 7.31
C GLN A 282 11.45 -10.16 6.31
N MET A 283 11.04 -9.30 5.36
CA MET A 283 10.08 -9.63 4.33
C MET A 283 10.47 -10.85 3.48
N ILE A 284 11.77 -11.11 3.34
CA ILE A 284 12.31 -12.22 2.53
C ILE A 284 12.40 -13.52 3.34
N ASP A 285 12.33 -13.46 4.67
CA ASP A 285 12.56 -14.63 5.52
C ASP A 285 11.50 -15.72 5.36
N ASP A 286 10.26 -15.36 5.03
CA ASP A 286 9.19 -16.30 4.74
C ASP A 286 9.30 -16.99 3.36
N ILE A 287 10.18 -16.48 2.50
CA ILE A 287 10.50 -17.08 1.19
C ILE A 287 11.70 -18.00 1.29
N LYS A 288 12.66 -17.74 2.19
CA LYS A 288 13.86 -18.55 2.44
C LYS A 288 13.56 -19.96 2.95
N ILE A 289 12.33 -20.26 3.32
CA ILE A 289 11.89 -21.62 3.69
C ILE A 289 12.18 -22.64 2.58
N TYR A 290 12.42 -22.20 1.34
CA TYR A 290 12.66 -23.04 0.16
C TYR A 290 14.09 -22.95 -0.37
N GLY A 291 15.06 -22.41 0.40
CA GLY A 291 16.46 -22.30 0.00
C GLY A 291 17.11 -20.98 0.43
N SER A 292 18.36 -20.77 0.00
CA SER A 292 19.10 -19.55 0.28
C SER A 292 18.53 -18.36 -0.51
N TYR A 293 18.86 -17.12 -0.09
CA TYR A 293 18.52 -15.93 -0.85
C TYR A 293 19.11 -15.98 -2.26
N GLU A 294 20.34 -16.46 -2.41
CA GLU A 294 21.02 -16.59 -3.69
C GLU A 294 20.30 -17.55 -4.64
N GLU A 295 19.78 -18.66 -4.12
CA GLU A 295 18.97 -19.59 -4.92
C GLU A 295 17.65 -18.96 -5.36
N THR A 296 17.00 -18.19 -4.45
CA THR A 296 15.76 -17.48 -4.75
C THR A 296 16.00 -16.41 -5.82
N LYS A 297 17.10 -15.67 -5.71
CA LYS A 297 17.51 -14.67 -6.67
C LYS A 297 17.81 -15.30 -8.04
N ARG A 298 18.60 -16.34 -8.10
CA ARG A 298 18.92 -17.05 -9.35
C ARG A 298 17.68 -17.62 -10.02
N LYS A 299 16.73 -18.19 -9.25
CA LYS A 299 15.43 -18.64 -9.78
C LYS A 299 14.56 -17.49 -10.28
N ALA A 300 14.67 -16.31 -9.65
CA ALA A 300 13.94 -15.13 -10.05
C ALA A 300 14.51 -14.48 -11.32
N GLU A 301 15.82 -14.57 -11.52
CA GLU A 301 16.53 -14.04 -12.69
C GLU A 301 16.35 -14.96 -13.92
N ASN A 302 16.36 -16.28 -13.72
CA ASN A 302 16.14 -17.27 -14.76
C ASN A 302 14.62 -17.55 -14.93
N ARG A 303 14.03 -16.94 -15.95
CA ARG A 303 12.72 -17.35 -16.46
C ARG A 303 12.90 -18.55 -17.39
N LYS A 304 12.77 -19.75 -16.89
CA LYS A 304 12.35 -20.89 -17.68
C LYS A 304 11.02 -21.39 -17.16
#